data_c18c675742c3ffad534277591f587dc1
#
_entry.id   c18c675742c3ffad534277591f587dc1
#
_cell.length_a   1.000
_cell.length_b   1.000
_cell.length_c   1.000
_cell.angle_alpha   90.00
_cell.angle_beta   90.00
_cell.angle_gamma   90.00
#
_symmetry.space_group_name_H-M   'P 1'
#
loop_
_entity.id
_entity.type
_entity.pdbx_description
1 polymer ?
#
loop_
_entity_poly.entity_id
_entity_poly.type
_entity_poly.pdbx_seq_one_letter_code
_entity_poly.pdbx_strand_id
1 'polypeptide(L)'
;MNTILFDLDCDTGTHEARDGKSYVVFKVPTLPAYAIEHSDFSINGLGSNKEGDAYFINGDEVLCEENDVAARDSLRLIIYYHGIRDYRLLFPSVENAGLVARLANFYEEAENFDNGAWLSYALMCGAIYEGLLFDKLAANETFAVLTRKALVGGLIDRATSNVMDKARNFRNLVHANRFHEVYVSRADAMDMRTTVDKLIKKFS
;
A
#
# COMPACT_ATOMS: atom_id res chain seq x y z
N MET A 1 7.58 -6.49 14.85
CA MET A 1 7.93 -5.25 14.13
C MET A 1 7.72 -5.48 12.66
N ASN A 2 6.94 -4.63 12.02
CA ASN A 2 6.63 -4.70 10.60
C ASN A 2 7.50 -3.71 9.82
N THR A 3 7.65 -3.93 8.52
CA THR A 3 8.46 -3.07 7.65
C THR A 3 7.70 -2.73 6.39
N ILE A 4 7.75 -1.46 5.97
CA ILE A 4 7.24 -1.02 4.67
C ILE A 4 8.30 -0.19 3.96
N LEU A 5 8.38 -0.31 2.63
CA LEU A 5 9.33 0.41 1.79
C LEU A 5 8.60 1.37 0.86
N PHE A 6 9.14 2.57 0.71
CA PHE A 6 8.71 3.56 -0.27
C PHE A 6 9.89 3.89 -1.18
N ASP A 7 9.75 3.59 -2.47
CA ASP A 7 10.68 4.09 -3.48
C ASP A 7 10.23 5.53 -3.82
N LEU A 8 11.14 6.48 -3.63
CA LEU A 8 10.88 7.90 -3.88
C LEU A 8 11.49 8.28 -5.23
N ASP A 9 10.69 8.88 -6.08
CA ASP A 9 11.12 9.32 -7.41
C ASP A 9 11.60 10.77 -7.33
N CYS A 10 12.86 11.00 -7.66
CA CYS A 10 13.45 12.34 -7.65
C CYS A 10 12.70 13.32 -8.56
N ASP A 11 12.10 12.85 -9.64
CA ASP A 11 11.32 13.69 -10.55
C ASP A 11 9.99 14.20 -9.93
N THR A 12 9.54 13.58 -8.84
CA THR A 12 8.33 14.00 -8.11
C THR A 12 8.62 14.88 -6.90
N GLY A 13 9.88 15.02 -6.53
CA GLY A 13 10.32 15.87 -5.42
C GLY A 13 10.11 17.37 -5.73
N THR A 14 9.67 18.13 -4.74
CA THR A 14 9.56 19.60 -4.83
C THR A 14 10.71 20.24 -4.07
N HIS A 15 11.31 21.31 -4.65
CA HIS A 15 12.40 22.03 -4.02
C HIS A 15 11.83 23.13 -3.11
N GLU A 16 12.18 23.10 -1.83
CA GLU A 16 11.70 24.07 -0.83
C GLU A 16 12.83 24.55 0.07
N ALA A 17 12.80 25.83 0.40
CA ALA A 17 13.67 26.41 1.42
C ALA A 17 12.96 26.49 2.76
N ARG A 18 13.51 25.86 3.80
CA ARG A 18 13.00 25.89 5.18
C ARG A 18 14.16 26.17 6.14
N ASP A 19 13.98 27.12 7.05
CA ASP A 19 14.97 27.47 8.08
C ASP A 19 16.40 27.74 7.52
N GLY A 20 16.46 28.33 6.32
CA GLY A 20 17.73 28.70 5.68
C GLY A 20 18.47 27.56 5.00
N LYS A 21 17.89 26.37 4.92
CA LYS A 21 18.37 25.22 4.16
C LYS A 21 17.46 24.90 2.99
N SER A 22 18.00 24.30 1.92
CA SER A 22 17.26 23.82 0.78
C SER A 22 17.00 22.33 0.90
N TYR A 23 15.75 21.92 0.65
CA TYR A 23 15.31 20.52 0.72
C TYR A 23 14.63 20.09 -0.58
N VAL A 24 14.79 18.81 -0.91
CA VAL A 24 13.90 18.09 -1.80
C VAL A 24 12.84 17.42 -0.95
N VAL A 25 11.59 17.75 -1.16
CA VAL A 25 10.42 17.28 -0.38
C VAL A 25 9.63 16.28 -1.20
N PHE A 26 9.46 15.07 -0.65
CA PHE A 26 8.65 14.01 -1.24
C PHE A 26 7.37 13.83 -0.44
N LYS A 27 6.24 13.75 -1.12
CA LYS A 27 4.96 13.42 -0.49
C LYS A 27 4.76 11.90 -0.43
N VAL A 28 4.51 11.40 0.79
CA VAL A 28 4.16 10.01 1.07
C VAL A 28 2.86 9.99 1.91
N PRO A 29 1.70 10.15 1.27
CA PRO A 29 0.44 10.46 1.95
C PRO A 29 0.00 9.44 3.00
N THR A 30 0.49 8.19 2.91
CA THR A 30 0.17 7.13 3.87
C THR A 30 1.08 7.09 5.10
N LEU A 31 2.19 7.86 5.16
CA LEU A 31 3.11 7.85 6.31
C LEU A 31 2.41 8.07 7.66
N PRO A 32 1.47 9.01 7.80
CA PRO A 32 0.80 9.26 9.08
C PRO A 32 -0.02 8.07 9.60
N ALA A 33 -0.35 7.10 8.73
CA ALA A 33 -1.08 5.90 9.13
C ALA A 33 -0.26 5.00 10.06
N TYR A 34 1.08 5.01 9.95
CA TYR A 34 1.95 4.06 10.64
C TYR A 34 2.37 4.55 12.03
N ALA A 35 2.39 3.62 13.00
CA ALA A 35 3.03 3.84 14.30
C ALA A 35 4.55 3.59 14.15
N ILE A 36 5.23 4.58 13.57
CA ILE A 36 6.65 4.49 13.24
C ILE A 36 7.49 4.39 14.52
N GLU A 37 8.37 3.41 14.58
CA GLU A 37 9.39 3.25 15.62
C GLU A 37 10.69 3.94 15.20
N HIS A 38 11.16 3.61 14.00
CA HIS A 38 12.29 4.24 13.37
C HIS A 38 12.19 4.11 11.84
N SER A 39 13.03 4.83 11.15
CA SER A 39 13.14 4.79 9.70
C SER A 39 14.59 4.78 9.25
N ASP A 40 14.83 4.24 8.07
CA ASP A 40 16.10 4.26 7.37
C ASP A 40 15.91 4.84 5.97
N PHE A 41 16.93 5.55 5.47
CA PHE A 41 16.92 6.11 4.14
C PHE A 41 18.14 5.63 3.35
N SER A 42 17.91 5.08 2.17
CA SER A 42 18.95 4.56 1.29
C SER A 42 19.01 5.36 -0.01
N ILE A 43 20.21 5.76 -0.40
CA ILE A 43 20.48 6.41 -1.68
C ILE A 43 21.27 5.41 -2.54
N ASN A 44 20.77 5.10 -3.74
CA ASN A 44 21.40 4.16 -4.69
C ASN A 44 21.68 2.76 -4.10
N GLY A 45 20.91 2.33 -3.10
CA GLY A 45 21.12 1.07 -2.40
C GLY A 45 22.38 1.05 -1.52
N LEU A 46 23.05 2.18 -1.35
CA LEU A 46 24.25 2.32 -0.55
C LEU A 46 23.91 2.98 0.79
N GLY A 47 24.30 2.32 1.86
CA GLY A 47 24.17 2.85 3.22
C GLY A 47 22.74 2.85 3.76
N SER A 48 22.64 3.14 5.04
CA SER A 48 21.42 3.42 5.76
C SER A 48 21.65 4.70 6.52
N ASN A 49 21.02 5.78 6.11
CA ASN A 49 21.06 7.06 6.83
C ASN A 49 19.91 7.05 7.84
N LYS A 50 20.21 7.48 9.06
CA LYS A 50 19.18 7.62 10.10
C LYS A 50 18.43 8.94 9.93
N GLU A 51 17.21 8.98 10.42
CA GLU A 51 16.45 10.23 10.51
C GLU A 51 17.21 11.26 11.36
N GLY A 52 17.27 12.49 10.87
CA GLY A 52 18.02 13.58 11.48
C GLY A 52 19.40 13.83 10.89
N ASP A 53 19.96 12.87 10.13
CA ASP A 53 21.26 13.04 9.45
C ASP A 53 21.07 13.59 8.02
N ALA A 54 20.51 12.79 7.12
CA ALA A 54 20.34 13.13 5.71
C ALA A 54 18.88 13.42 5.32
N TYR A 55 17.93 13.09 6.19
CA TYR A 55 16.50 13.28 5.94
C TYR A 55 15.70 13.46 7.23
N PHE A 56 14.48 13.99 7.09
CA PHE A 56 13.50 14.17 8.16
C PHE A 56 12.13 13.74 7.68
N ILE A 57 11.31 13.21 8.60
CA ILE A 57 9.89 12.93 8.36
C ILE A 57 9.05 13.97 9.09
N ASN A 58 8.15 14.63 8.37
CA ASN A 58 7.21 15.59 8.90
C ASN A 58 5.79 15.31 8.38
N GLY A 59 5.01 14.58 9.15
CA GLY A 59 3.67 14.15 8.74
C GLY A 59 3.72 13.22 7.53
N ASP A 60 3.23 13.68 6.39
CA ASP A 60 3.25 12.98 5.11
C ASP A 60 4.42 13.37 4.20
N GLU A 61 5.35 14.17 4.72
CA GLU A 61 6.51 14.66 3.97
C GLU A 61 7.79 13.95 4.39
N VAL A 62 8.64 13.66 3.40
CA VAL A 62 10.02 13.25 3.60
C VAL A 62 10.90 14.36 3.03
N LEU A 63 11.69 15.01 3.89
CA LEU A 63 12.58 16.12 3.53
C LEU A 63 14.02 15.60 3.45
N CYS A 64 14.65 15.72 2.30
CA CYS A 64 16.08 15.40 2.11
C CYS A 64 16.86 16.70 1.82
N GLU A 65 18.03 16.90 2.43
CA GLU A 65 18.86 18.06 2.10
C GLU A 65 19.25 18.00 0.62
N GLU A 66 19.08 19.11 -0.12
CA GLU A 66 19.28 19.16 -1.58
C GLU A 66 20.69 18.74 -2.01
N ASN A 67 21.69 18.99 -1.18
CA ASN A 67 23.08 18.61 -1.46
C ASN A 67 23.33 17.08 -1.41
N ASP A 68 22.44 16.33 -0.77
CA ASP A 68 22.58 14.88 -0.57
C ASP A 68 21.84 14.05 -1.62
N VAL A 69 21.02 14.69 -2.49
CA VAL A 69 20.18 14.02 -3.47
C VAL A 69 20.42 14.58 -4.87
N ALA A 70 20.81 13.71 -5.79
CA ALA A 70 20.94 14.05 -7.21
C ALA A 70 19.73 13.57 -8.03
N ALA A 71 19.43 14.26 -9.12
CA ALA A 71 18.25 14.00 -9.97
C ALA A 71 18.15 12.58 -10.56
N ARG A 72 19.19 11.76 -10.45
CA ARG A 72 19.21 10.36 -10.94
C ARG A 72 19.35 9.33 -9.84
N ASP A 73 19.28 9.75 -8.58
CA ASP A 73 19.42 8.84 -7.47
C ASP A 73 18.18 7.95 -7.30
N SER A 74 18.41 6.69 -6.97
CA SER A 74 17.37 5.77 -6.52
C SER A 74 17.23 5.93 -5.00
N LEU A 75 16.14 6.56 -4.58
CA LEU A 75 15.86 6.84 -3.19
C LEU A 75 14.86 5.84 -2.61
N ARG A 76 15.15 5.33 -1.42
CA ARG A 76 14.26 4.40 -0.72
C ARG A 76 14.14 4.74 0.74
N LEU A 77 12.92 4.98 1.20
CA LEU A 77 12.57 5.11 2.60
C LEU A 77 12.08 3.77 3.14
N ILE A 78 12.65 3.31 4.24
CA ILE A 78 12.28 2.09 4.95
C ILE A 78 11.68 2.51 6.29
N ILE A 79 10.43 2.16 6.51
CA ILE A 79 9.72 2.44 7.76
C ILE A 79 9.58 1.15 8.56
N TYR A 80 10.03 1.17 9.80
CA TYR A 80 9.82 0.12 10.80
C TYR A 80 8.72 0.58 11.75
N TYR A 81 7.66 -0.21 11.89
CA TYR A 81 6.47 0.20 12.63
C TYR A 81 5.86 -0.94 13.45
N HIS A 82 5.15 -0.60 14.52
CA HIS A 82 4.49 -1.58 15.39
C HIS A 82 3.08 -1.93 14.93
N GLY A 83 2.38 -1.01 14.28
CA GLY A 83 1.01 -1.19 13.81
C GLY A 83 0.50 0.05 13.08
N ILE A 84 -0.75 0.02 12.70
CA ILE A 84 -1.44 1.14 12.05
C ILE A 84 -2.16 1.97 13.11
N ARG A 85 -1.91 3.28 13.14
CA ARG A 85 -2.57 4.24 14.05
C ARG A 85 -4.00 4.55 13.65
N ASP A 86 -4.19 4.74 12.35
CA ASP A 86 -5.49 5.00 11.75
C ASP A 86 -5.53 4.39 10.34
N TYR A 87 -6.31 3.34 10.19
CA TYR A 87 -6.46 2.62 8.93
C TYR A 87 -7.07 3.47 7.81
N ARG A 88 -7.79 4.54 8.13
CA ARG A 88 -8.36 5.46 7.13
C ARG A 88 -7.28 6.22 6.38
N LEU A 89 -6.16 6.52 7.02
CA LEU A 89 -5.03 7.21 6.42
C LEU A 89 -4.25 6.36 5.40
N LEU A 90 -4.56 5.07 5.28
CA LEU A 90 -4.05 4.21 4.20
C LEU A 90 -4.70 4.48 2.84
N PHE A 91 -5.84 5.19 2.82
CA PHE A 91 -6.64 5.43 1.62
C PHE A 91 -6.80 6.93 1.31
N PRO A 92 -5.69 7.71 1.22
CA PRO A 92 -5.76 9.18 1.10
C PRO A 92 -6.36 9.64 -0.22
N SER A 93 -6.35 8.81 -1.26
CA SER A 93 -6.86 9.12 -2.59
C SER A 93 -8.34 8.78 -2.80
N VAL A 94 -8.99 8.19 -1.80
CA VAL A 94 -10.43 7.86 -1.86
C VAL A 94 -11.23 9.02 -1.29
N GLU A 95 -12.03 9.67 -2.11
CA GLU A 95 -12.79 10.88 -1.70
C GLU A 95 -14.01 10.56 -0.84
N ASN A 96 -14.65 9.41 -1.09
CA ASN A 96 -15.87 9.04 -0.37
C ASN A 96 -15.55 8.54 1.05
N ALA A 97 -15.88 9.35 2.06
CA ALA A 97 -15.59 9.04 3.47
C ALA A 97 -16.25 7.72 3.96
N GLY A 98 -17.42 7.35 3.43
CA GLY A 98 -18.08 6.08 3.76
C GLY A 98 -17.30 4.88 3.20
N LEU A 99 -16.74 5.02 1.99
CA LEU A 99 -15.90 4.00 1.38
C LEU A 99 -14.56 3.91 2.13
N VAL A 100 -13.92 5.04 2.47
CA VAL A 100 -12.70 5.06 3.30
C VAL A 100 -12.89 4.28 4.59
N ALA A 101 -13.98 4.57 5.33
CA ALA A 101 -14.28 3.86 6.58
C ALA A 101 -14.47 2.35 6.35
N ARG A 102 -15.12 1.95 5.26
CA ARG A 102 -15.33 0.54 4.92
C ARG A 102 -14.03 -0.17 4.57
N LEU A 103 -13.17 0.45 3.77
CA LEU A 103 -11.85 -0.09 3.39
C LEU A 103 -10.92 -0.20 4.61
N ALA A 104 -10.96 0.79 5.51
CA ALA A 104 -10.24 0.78 6.77
C ALA A 104 -10.65 -0.43 7.63
N ASN A 105 -11.94 -0.68 7.80
CA ASN A 105 -12.44 -1.83 8.55
C ASN A 105 -11.99 -3.17 7.91
N PHE A 106 -12.06 -3.30 6.59
CA PHE A 106 -11.60 -4.51 5.90
C PHE A 106 -10.10 -4.75 6.09
N TYR A 107 -9.29 -3.68 6.07
CA TYR A 107 -7.85 -3.79 6.28
C TYR A 107 -7.54 -4.19 7.72
N GLU A 108 -8.20 -3.57 8.70
CA GLU A 108 -8.07 -3.91 10.13
C GLU A 108 -8.48 -5.36 10.39
N GLU A 109 -9.61 -5.80 9.83
CA GLU A 109 -10.04 -7.21 9.92
C GLU A 109 -9.01 -8.15 9.29
N ALA A 110 -8.46 -7.80 8.11
CA ALA A 110 -7.43 -8.59 7.46
C ALA A 110 -6.19 -8.76 8.36
N GLU A 111 -5.72 -7.72 9.03
CA GLU A 111 -4.58 -7.83 9.96
C GLU A 111 -4.89 -8.74 11.15
N ASN A 112 -6.11 -8.71 11.67
CA ASN A 112 -6.51 -9.57 12.79
C ASN A 112 -6.58 -11.06 12.39
N PHE A 113 -6.71 -11.40 11.12
CA PHE A 113 -6.72 -12.79 10.63
C PHE A 113 -5.33 -13.35 10.27
N ASP A 114 -4.26 -12.61 10.43
CA ASP A 114 -2.87 -13.06 10.09
C ASP A 114 -2.41 -14.26 10.95
N ASN A 115 -3.15 -14.66 11.96
CA ASN A 115 -2.88 -15.83 12.82
C ASN A 115 -3.35 -17.17 12.23
N GLY A 116 -3.48 -17.30 10.91
CA GLY A 116 -3.76 -18.57 10.22
C GLY A 116 -5.17 -18.71 9.64
N ALA A 117 -6.02 -17.71 9.77
CA ALA A 117 -7.35 -17.69 9.13
C ALA A 117 -7.28 -17.21 7.67
N TRP A 118 -6.47 -17.91 6.84
CA TRP A 118 -6.09 -17.47 5.50
C TRP A 118 -7.27 -17.23 4.56
N LEU A 119 -8.34 -18.02 4.66
CA LEU A 119 -9.54 -17.78 3.84
C LEU A 119 -10.19 -16.45 4.20
N SER A 120 -10.41 -16.18 5.49
CA SER A 120 -10.99 -14.90 5.93
C SER A 120 -10.12 -13.71 5.53
N TYR A 121 -8.81 -13.86 5.67
CA TYR A 121 -7.84 -12.89 5.21
C TYR A 121 -7.97 -12.60 3.71
N ALA A 122 -8.01 -13.64 2.86
CA ALA A 122 -8.17 -13.52 1.42
C ALA A 122 -9.49 -12.84 1.03
N LEU A 123 -10.57 -13.11 1.77
CA LEU A 123 -11.87 -12.45 1.56
C LEU A 123 -11.80 -10.95 1.82
N MET A 124 -11.13 -10.53 2.90
CA MET A 124 -10.96 -9.11 3.23
C MET A 124 -10.08 -8.41 2.19
N CYS A 125 -8.97 -9.01 1.77
CA CYS A 125 -8.16 -8.49 0.68
C CYS A 125 -8.98 -8.33 -0.62
N GLY A 126 -9.79 -9.32 -0.96
CA GLY A 126 -10.69 -9.26 -2.12
C GLY A 126 -11.70 -8.11 -2.05
N ALA A 127 -12.25 -7.84 -0.86
CA ALA A 127 -13.16 -6.72 -0.63
C ALA A 127 -12.45 -5.36 -0.75
N ILE A 128 -11.21 -5.26 -0.29
CA ILE A 128 -10.38 -4.04 -0.46
C ILE A 128 -10.12 -3.80 -1.94
N TYR A 129 -9.71 -4.82 -2.72
CA TYR A 129 -9.51 -4.68 -4.17
C TYR A 129 -10.75 -4.17 -4.88
N GLU A 130 -11.91 -4.78 -4.60
CA GLU A 130 -13.17 -4.40 -5.21
C GLU A 130 -13.49 -2.93 -4.90
N GLY A 131 -13.34 -2.50 -3.64
CA GLY A 131 -13.59 -1.13 -3.22
C GLY A 131 -12.65 -0.10 -3.86
N LEU A 132 -11.35 -0.41 -3.94
CA LEU A 132 -10.38 0.44 -4.61
C LEU A 132 -10.65 0.59 -6.11
N LEU A 133 -10.98 -0.51 -6.80
CA LEU A 133 -11.32 -0.46 -8.22
C LEU A 133 -12.65 0.23 -8.47
N PHE A 134 -13.65 0.05 -7.59
CA PHE A 134 -14.92 0.77 -7.64
C PHE A 134 -14.69 2.29 -7.59
N ASP A 135 -13.85 2.75 -6.66
CA ASP A 135 -13.50 4.16 -6.52
C ASP A 135 -12.80 4.70 -7.78
N LYS A 136 -11.70 4.04 -8.19
CA LYS A 136 -10.87 4.52 -9.31
C LYS A 136 -11.56 4.47 -10.69
N LEU A 137 -12.49 3.54 -10.89
CA LEU A 137 -13.23 3.42 -12.14
C LEU A 137 -14.58 4.14 -12.12
N ALA A 138 -15.01 4.63 -10.96
CA ALA A 138 -16.32 5.25 -10.73
C ALA A 138 -17.47 4.41 -11.32
N ALA A 139 -17.38 3.07 -11.21
CA ALA A 139 -18.25 2.13 -11.90
C ALA A 139 -18.87 1.12 -10.93
N ASN A 140 -20.19 1.10 -10.83
CA ASN A 140 -20.92 0.13 -10.01
C ASN A 140 -21.13 -1.19 -10.79
N GLU A 141 -20.08 -2.00 -10.84
CA GLU A 141 -20.02 -3.26 -11.57
C GLU A 141 -19.50 -4.40 -10.70
N THR A 142 -19.57 -5.63 -11.21
CA THR A 142 -19.05 -6.79 -10.48
C THR A 142 -17.51 -6.73 -10.42
N PHE A 143 -16.94 -7.32 -9.37
CA PHE A 143 -15.48 -7.37 -9.18
C PHE A 143 -14.74 -7.92 -10.42
N ALA A 144 -15.28 -8.95 -11.09
CA ALA A 144 -14.70 -9.49 -12.32
C ALA A 144 -14.64 -8.47 -13.46
N VAL A 145 -15.68 -7.64 -13.60
CA VAL A 145 -15.74 -6.59 -14.64
C VAL A 145 -14.78 -5.46 -14.29
N LEU A 146 -14.76 -5.03 -13.03
CA LEU A 146 -13.84 -3.99 -12.54
C LEU A 146 -12.38 -4.41 -12.77
N THR A 147 -12.00 -5.65 -12.41
CA THR A 147 -10.64 -6.19 -12.61
C THR A 147 -10.26 -6.18 -14.09
N ARG A 148 -11.15 -6.63 -14.97
CA ARG A 148 -10.91 -6.62 -16.42
C ARG A 148 -10.74 -5.20 -16.98
N LYS A 149 -11.60 -4.26 -16.57
CA LYS A 149 -11.51 -2.85 -17.01
C LYS A 149 -10.21 -2.21 -16.54
N ALA A 150 -9.81 -2.45 -15.28
CA ALA A 150 -8.57 -1.96 -14.73
C ALA A 150 -7.34 -2.49 -15.48
N LEU A 151 -7.35 -3.77 -15.85
CA LEU A 151 -6.28 -4.38 -16.65
C LEU A 151 -6.22 -3.79 -18.05
N VAL A 152 -7.35 -3.70 -18.76
CA VAL A 152 -7.41 -3.17 -20.13
C VAL A 152 -7.02 -1.68 -20.16
N GLY A 153 -7.44 -0.93 -19.15
CA GLY A 153 -7.10 0.50 -19.01
C GLY A 153 -5.68 0.75 -18.49
N GLY A 154 -4.87 -0.27 -18.22
CA GLY A 154 -3.50 -0.12 -17.70
C GLY A 154 -3.43 0.34 -16.25
N LEU A 155 -4.55 0.37 -15.53
CA LEU A 155 -4.62 0.74 -14.12
C LEU A 155 -3.93 -0.31 -13.23
N ILE A 156 -3.99 -1.59 -13.63
CA ILE A 156 -3.28 -2.70 -12.99
C ILE A 156 -2.53 -3.52 -14.04
N ASP A 157 -1.49 -4.23 -13.61
CA ASP A 157 -0.77 -5.18 -14.46
C ASP A 157 -1.39 -6.59 -14.43
N ARG A 158 -0.90 -7.48 -15.30
CA ARG A 158 -1.37 -8.86 -15.40
C ARG A 158 -1.15 -9.65 -14.10
N ALA A 159 -0.02 -9.44 -13.42
CA ALA A 159 0.28 -10.13 -12.17
C ALA A 159 -0.74 -9.77 -11.08
N THR A 160 -1.03 -8.49 -10.92
CA THR A 160 -2.06 -7.97 -10.01
C THR A 160 -3.44 -8.53 -10.35
N SER A 161 -3.83 -8.53 -11.64
CA SER A 161 -5.09 -9.11 -12.10
C SER A 161 -5.22 -10.59 -11.71
N ASN A 162 -4.14 -11.39 -11.86
CA ASN A 162 -4.15 -12.80 -11.50
C ASN A 162 -4.37 -13.02 -9.99
N VAL A 163 -3.77 -12.19 -9.13
CA VAL A 163 -4.00 -12.26 -7.68
C VAL A 163 -5.44 -11.89 -7.33
N MET A 164 -6.01 -10.89 -7.98
CA MET A 164 -7.43 -10.51 -7.80
C MET A 164 -8.38 -11.62 -8.24
N ASP A 165 -8.09 -12.31 -9.34
CA ASP A 165 -8.87 -13.45 -9.80
C ASP A 165 -8.79 -14.63 -8.81
N LYS A 166 -7.64 -14.89 -8.20
CA LYS A 166 -7.51 -15.86 -7.11
C LYS A 166 -8.38 -15.47 -5.92
N ALA A 167 -8.33 -14.21 -5.45
CA ALA A 167 -9.15 -13.73 -4.33
C ALA A 167 -10.66 -13.93 -4.62
N ARG A 168 -11.08 -13.62 -5.85
CA ARG A 168 -12.46 -13.86 -6.30
C ARG A 168 -12.84 -15.34 -6.24
N ASN A 169 -11.95 -16.24 -6.65
CA ASN A 169 -12.22 -17.68 -6.65
C ASN A 169 -12.29 -18.22 -5.21
N PHE A 170 -11.49 -17.73 -4.29
CA PHE A 170 -11.51 -18.11 -2.88
C PHE A 170 -12.83 -17.75 -2.18
N ARG A 171 -13.59 -16.76 -2.67
CA ARG A 171 -14.95 -16.49 -2.16
C ARG A 171 -15.86 -17.71 -2.26
N ASN A 172 -15.62 -18.60 -3.21
CA ASN A 172 -16.42 -19.81 -3.38
C ASN A 172 -16.08 -20.89 -2.33
N LEU A 173 -14.89 -20.84 -1.71
CA LEU A 173 -14.43 -21.81 -0.72
C LEU A 173 -15.17 -21.72 0.63
N VAL A 174 -15.97 -20.66 0.84
CA VAL A 174 -16.87 -20.57 2.02
C VAL A 174 -18.00 -21.59 1.95
N HIS A 175 -18.27 -22.17 0.77
CA HIS A 175 -19.31 -23.15 0.57
C HIS A 175 -18.79 -24.57 0.88
N ALA A 176 -19.39 -25.25 1.85
CA ALA A 176 -18.94 -26.57 2.30
C ALA A 176 -18.89 -27.64 1.20
N ASN A 177 -19.70 -27.50 0.13
CA ASN A 177 -19.66 -28.40 -1.03
C ASN A 177 -18.41 -28.27 -1.92
N ARG A 178 -17.54 -27.29 -1.63
CA ARG A 178 -16.25 -27.07 -2.29
C ARG A 178 -15.08 -27.74 -1.57
N PHE A 179 -15.35 -28.69 -0.67
CA PHE A 179 -14.34 -29.35 0.18
C PHE A 179 -13.21 -30.06 -0.58
N HIS A 180 -13.41 -30.35 -1.85
CA HIS A 180 -12.44 -30.99 -2.75
C HIS A 180 -11.51 -29.99 -3.47
N GLU A 181 -11.80 -28.68 -3.39
CA GLU A 181 -10.97 -27.64 -3.99
C GLU A 181 -9.77 -27.31 -3.08
N VAL A 182 -8.68 -26.85 -3.70
CA VAL A 182 -7.47 -26.45 -2.96
C VAL A 182 -7.79 -25.27 -2.07
N TYR A 183 -7.49 -25.43 -0.78
CA TYR A 183 -7.74 -24.38 0.22
C TYR A 183 -6.68 -23.28 0.15
N VAL A 184 -7.00 -22.10 0.68
CA VAL A 184 -6.10 -20.94 0.71
C VAL A 184 -4.86 -21.25 1.54
N SER A 185 -3.69 -21.12 0.94
CA SER A 185 -2.41 -21.26 1.62
C SER A 185 -1.97 -19.91 2.22
N ARG A 186 -1.00 -19.99 3.16
CA ARG A 186 -0.33 -18.79 3.66
C ARG A 186 0.34 -18.00 2.53
N ALA A 187 0.96 -18.68 1.56
CA ALA A 187 1.60 -18.02 0.43
C ALA A 187 0.60 -17.20 -0.39
N ASP A 188 -0.58 -17.77 -0.70
CA ASP A 188 -1.64 -17.04 -1.41
C ASP A 188 -2.08 -15.80 -0.61
N ALA A 189 -2.25 -15.93 0.70
CA ALA A 189 -2.64 -14.82 1.56
C ALA A 189 -1.58 -13.70 1.58
N MET A 190 -0.29 -14.04 1.62
CA MET A 190 0.81 -13.07 1.58
C MET A 190 0.94 -12.38 0.23
N ASP A 191 0.73 -13.09 -0.88
CA ASP A 191 0.65 -12.48 -2.22
C ASP A 191 -0.48 -11.45 -2.29
N MET A 192 -1.62 -11.75 -1.67
CA MET A 192 -2.75 -10.83 -1.59
C MET A 192 -2.42 -9.61 -0.74
N ARG A 193 -1.76 -9.77 0.41
CA ARG A 193 -1.31 -8.66 1.24
C ARG A 193 -0.40 -7.71 0.47
N THR A 194 0.63 -8.26 -0.15
CA THR A 194 1.59 -7.49 -0.97
C THR A 194 0.87 -6.73 -2.09
N THR A 195 -0.17 -7.33 -2.68
CA THR A 195 -0.94 -6.69 -3.73
C THR A 195 -1.82 -5.55 -3.18
N VAL A 196 -2.42 -5.69 -1.99
CA VAL A 196 -3.15 -4.59 -1.32
C VAL A 196 -2.22 -3.41 -1.09
N ASP A 197 -1.05 -3.66 -0.47
CA ASP A 197 -0.08 -2.61 -0.16
C ASP A 197 0.43 -1.90 -1.43
N LYS A 198 0.67 -2.66 -2.52
CA LYS A 198 1.04 -2.11 -3.84
C LYS A 198 -0.05 -1.20 -4.41
N LEU A 199 -1.32 -1.59 -4.30
CA LEU A 199 -2.43 -0.79 -4.81
C LEU A 199 -2.67 0.46 -3.99
N ILE A 200 -2.62 0.37 -2.66
CA ILE A 200 -2.70 1.52 -1.78
C ILE A 200 -1.64 2.55 -2.17
N LYS A 201 -0.37 2.12 -2.30
CA LYS A 201 0.74 3.01 -2.72
C LYS A 201 0.55 3.60 -4.11
N LYS A 202 0.06 2.80 -5.05
CA LYS A 202 -0.15 3.25 -6.43
C LYS A 202 -1.28 4.26 -6.57
N PHE A 203 -2.29 4.16 -5.72
CA PHE A 203 -3.49 5.00 -5.79
C PHE A 203 -3.46 6.18 -4.81
N SER A 204 -2.46 6.24 -3.93
CA SER A 204 -2.17 7.38 -3.03
C SER A 204 -1.41 8.51 -3.74
#